data_ce0c40401bd8b5e969b211bc517a560b
#
_entry.id   ce0c40401bd8b5e969b211bc517a560b
#
_cell.length_a   1.000
_cell.length_b   1.000
_cell.length_c   1.000
_cell.angle_alpha   90.00
_cell.angle_beta   90.00
_cell.angle_gamma   90.00
#
_symmetry.space_group_name_H-M   'P 1'
#
loop_
_entity.id
_entity.type
_entity.pdbx_description
1 polymer ?
#
loop_
_entity_poly.entity_id
_entity_poly.type
_entity_poly.pdbx_seq_one_letter_code
_entity_poly.pdbx_strand_id
1 'polypeptide(L)'
;MSASRFASFSEFFPYYLGEHRNSTCRILHFFGTAGFFAAVVISLIREPQWFGAALGIGVVLGLIGNVIEAKRNAAPVLLSMVVVAAIAHPWVLLGVVWAYGFAWVGHFKIEHNRPATFVYPLWSLIGDFRMWGMMAGGRLWKGDPLAELGWTVRMPGDVTVDRD
;
A
#
# COMPACT_ATOMS: atom_id res chain seq x y z
N MET A 1 -11.52 -7.66 23.53
CA MET A 1 -10.35 -6.76 23.53
C MET A 1 -10.09 -6.35 22.09
N SER A 2 -10.16 -5.06 21.75
CA SER A 2 -9.79 -4.57 20.42
C SER A 2 -8.29 -4.82 20.27
N ALA A 3 -7.90 -5.52 19.20
CA ALA A 3 -6.48 -5.70 18.88
C ALA A 3 -5.83 -4.32 18.76
N SER A 4 -4.69 -4.12 19.38
CA SER A 4 -3.90 -2.89 19.25
C SER A 4 -3.56 -2.66 17.77
N ARG A 5 -3.57 -1.41 17.32
CA ARG A 5 -3.24 -1.03 15.94
C ARG A 5 -1.94 -0.24 15.91
N PHE A 6 -1.25 -0.23 14.78
CA PHE A 6 -0.10 0.66 14.59
C PHE A 6 -0.55 2.12 14.78
N ALA A 7 0.26 2.92 15.45
CA ALA A 7 -0.05 4.31 15.72
C ALA A 7 0.35 5.25 14.56
N SER A 8 1.30 4.81 13.73
CA SER A 8 1.83 5.60 12.62
C SER A 8 2.21 4.72 11.43
N PHE A 9 2.29 5.34 10.25
CA PHE A 9 2.79 4.67 9.05
C PHE A 9 4.25 4.22 9.20
N SER A 10 5.08 4.95 9.94
CA SER A 10 6.48 4.58 10.18
C SER A 10 6.62 3.29 10.99
N GLU A 11 5.70 3.05 11.92
CA GLU A 11 5.63 1.77 12.64
C GLU A 11 5.05 0.64 11.78
N PHE A 12 4.09 0.97 10.93
CA PHE A 12 3.44 0.01 10.04
C PHE A 12 4.36 -0.47 8.91
N PHE A 13 5.19 0.39 8.34
CA PHE A 13 5.92 0.08 7.11
C PHE A 13 6.92 -1.09 7.24
N PRO A 14 7.67 -1.28 8.35
CA PRO A 14 8.45 -2.50 8.57
C PRO A 14 7.59 -3.77 8.61
N TYR A 15 6.40 -3.71 9.21
CA TYR A 15 5.44 -4.82 9.17
C TYR A 15 5.00 -5.10 7.73
N TYR A 16 4.65 -4.05 6.96
CA TYR A 16 4.28 -4.18 5.56
C TYR A 16 5.37 -4.89 4.73
N LEU A 17 6.65 -4.53 4.91
CA LEU A 17 7.76 -5.21 4.26
C LEU A 17 7.94 -6.66 4.75
N GLY A 18 7.61 -6.93 6.00
CA GLY A 18 7.59 -8.28 6.57
C GLY A 18 6.57 -9.21 5.91
N GLU A 19 5.47 -8.64 5.39
CA GLU A 19 4.46 -9.36 4.60
C GLU A 19 4.88 -9.60 3.14
N HIS A 20 6.02 -9.03 2.71
CA HIS A 20 6.57 -9.09 1.35
C HIS A 20 8.03 -9.59 1.35
N ARG A 21 8.31 -10.66 2.11
CA ARG A 21 9.69 -11.17 2.26
C ARG A 21 10.25 -11.80 1.00
N ASN A 22 9.41 -12.43 0.20
CA ASN A 22 9.82 -13.07 -1.04
C ASN A 22 10.06 -12.04 -2.14
N SER A 23 11.23 -12.06 -2.78
CA SER A 23 11.56 -11.15 -3.87
C SER A 23 10.62 -11.25 -5.06
N THR A 24 10.10 -12.44 -5.38
CA THR A 24 9.13 -12.62 -6.46
C THR A 24 7.81 -11.90 -6.15
N CYS A 25 7.34 -11.92 -4.90
CA CYS A 25 6.18 -11.14 -4.49
C CYS A 25 6.41 -9.65 -4.72
N ARG A 26 7.55 -9.11 -4.28
CA ARG A 26 7.89 -7.69 -4.50
C ARG A 26 8.00 -7.33 -5.98
N ILE A 27 8.56 -8.22 -6.81
CA ILE A 27 8.62 -8.03 -8.27
C ILE A 27 7.21 -7.96 -8.87
N LEU A 28 6.29 -8.83 -8.45
CA LEU A 28 4.89 -8.78 -8.88
C LEU A 28 4.24 -7.46 -8.49
N HIS A 29 4.43 -7.00 -7.25
CA HIS A 29 3.98 -5.69 -6.79
C HIS A 29 4.58 -4.56 -7.62
N PHE A 30 5.88 -4.61 -7.94
CA PHE A 30 6.54 -3.61 -8.77
C PHE A 30 5.87 -3.46 -10.15
N PHE A 31 5.60 -4.56 -10.86
CA PHE A 31 4.91 -4.52 -12.15
C PHE A 31 3.44 -4.11 -12.02
N GLY A 32 2.76 -4.57 -10.98
CA GLY A 32 1.39 -4.17 -10.67
C GLY A 32 1.27 -2.65 -10.48
N THR A 33 2.11 -2.09 -9.64
CA THR A 33 2.12 -0.66 -9.32
C THR A 33 2.62 0.19 -10.50
N ALA A 34 3.59 -0.29 -11.28
CA ALA A 34 4.00 0.38 -12.51
C ALA A 34 2.85 0.49 -13.53
N GLY A 35 2.06 -0.57 -13.71
CA GLY A 35 0.87 -0.55 -14.56
C GLY A 35 -0.21 0.41 -14.05
N PHE A 36 -0.41 0.48 -12.73
CA PHE A 36 -1.30 1.48 -12.12
C PHE A 36 -0.81 2.90 -12.42
N PHE A 37 0.46 3.21 -12.24
CA PHE A 37 1.00 4.53 -12.57
C PHE A 37 0.88 4.87 -14.06
N ALA A 38 1.08 3.90 -14.95
CA ALA A 38 0.85 4.09 -16.39
C ALA A 38 -0.62 4.45 -16.68
N ALA A 39 -1.57 3.77 -16.04
CA ALA A 39 -2.99 4.05 -16.16
C ALA A 39 -3.34 5.46 -15.63
N VAL A 40 -2.73 5.89 -14.52
CA VAL A 40 -2.86 7.25 -13.98
C VAL A 40 -2.34 8.29 -14.97
N VAL A 41 -1.17 8.09 -15.56
CA VAL A 41 -0.58 9.00 -16.55
C VAL A 41 -1.47 9.08 -17.80
N ILE A 42 -1.98 7.95 -18.30
CA ILE A 42 -2.91 7.92 -19.44
C ILE A 42 -4.17 8.74 -19.12
N SER A 43 -4.73 8.57 -17.91
CA SER A 43 -5.93 9.31 -17.49
C SER A 43 -5.66 10.82 -17.41
N LEU A 44 -4.52 11.22 -16.87
CA LEU A 44 -4.10 12.62 -16.78
C LEU A 44 -3.98 13.26 -18.18
N ILE A 45 -3.40 12.54 -19.15
CA ILE A 45 -3.24 13.04 -20.52
C ILE A 45 -4.59 13.16 -21.24
N ARG A 46 -5.49 12.20 -21.00
CA ARG A 46 -6.79 12.13 -21.66
C ARG A 46 -7.80 13.15 -21.13
N GLU A 47 -7.84 13.30 -19.81
CA GLU A 47 -8.90 14.04 -19.11
C GLU A 47 -8.33 14.86 -17.93
N PRO A 48 -7.43 15.84 -18.18
CA PRO A 48 -6.66 16.50 -17.12
C PRO A 48 -7.53 17.22 -16.08
N GLN A 49 -8.67 17.77 -16.49
CA GLN A 49 -9.55 18.52 -15.58
C GLN A 49 -10.26 17.57 -14.59
N TRP A 50 -10.82 16.47 -15.09
CA TRP A 50 -11.46 15.45 -14.26
C TRP A 50 -10.45 14.76 -13.34
N PHE A 51 -9.29 14.45 -13.88
CA PHE A 51 -8.22 13.83 -13.11
C PHE A 51 -7.74 14.75 -11.98
N GLY A 52 -7.57 16.04 -12.23
CA GLY A 52 -7.19 17.02 -11.20
C GLY A 52 -8.22 17.12 -10.08
N ALA A 53 -9.50 17.14 -10.40
CA ALA A 53 -10.58 17.14 -9.41
C ALA A 53 -10.57 15.84 -8.56
N ALA A 54 -10.47 14.68 -9.21
CA ALA A 54 -10.41 13.40 -8.53
C ALA A 54 -9.16 13.27 -7.62
N LEU A 55 -8.01 13.76 -8.08
CA LEU A 55 -6.79 13.80 -7.28
C LEU A 55 -6.97 14.68 -6.03
N GLY A 56 -7.55 15.87 -6.17
CA GLY A 56 -7.85 16.75 -5.04
C GLY A 56 -8.75 16.07 -4.00
N ILE A 57 -9.84 15.44 -4.44
CA ILE A 57 -10.74 14.66 -3.57
C ILE A 57 -9.96 13.50 -2.93
N GLY A 58 -9.16 12.78 -3.69
CA GLY A 58 -8.33 11.66 -3.21
C GLY A 58 -7.36 12.08 -2.11
N VAL A 59 -6.70 13.22 -2.26
CA VAL A 59 -5.79 13.79 -1.24
C VAL A 59 -6.55 14.11 0.05
N VAL A 60 -7.68 14.79 -0.03
CA VAL A 60 -8.51 15.13 1.15
C VAL A 60 -8.98 13.87 1.87
N LEU A 61 -9.53 12.91 1.12
CA LEU A 61 -9.98 11.64 1.70
C LEU A 61 -8.80 10.82 2.25
N GLY A 62 -7.64 10.89 1.63
CA GLY A 62 -6.41 10.27 2.12
C GLY A 62 -5.95 10.83 3.47
N LEU A 63 -5.98 12.16 3.63
CA LEU A 63 -5.65 12.79 4.91
C LEU A 63 -6.63 12.37 6.03
N ILE A 64 -7.92 12.36 5.75
CA ILE A 64 -8.97 11.88 6.68
C ILE A 64 -8.76 10.37 6.95
N GLY A 65 -8.54 9.59 5.91
CA GLY A 65 -8.34 8.15 5.98
C GLY A 65 -7.15 7.75 6.85
N ASN A 66 -6.06 8.51 6.79
CA ASN A 66 -4.87 8.27 7.62
C ASN A 66 -5.20 8.31 9.13
N VAL A 67 -6.04 9.26 9.56
CA VAL A 67 -6.46 9.36 10.96
C VAL A 67 -7.44 8.24 11.34
N ILE A 68 -8.35 7.90 10.43
CA ILE A 68 -9.35 6.84 10.66
C ILE A 68 -8.66 5.48 10.71
N GLU A 69 -7.71 5.22 9.83
CA GLU A 69 -7.03 3.93 9.71
C GLU A 69 -6.22 3.58 10.97
N ALA A 70 -5.60 4.57 11.60
CA ALA A 70 -4.88 4.36 12.84
C ALA A 70 -5.79 3.99 14.03
N LYS A 71 -7.05 4.43 14.02
CA LYS A 71 -7.93 4.38 15.21
C LYS A 71 -9.16 3.50 15.07
N ARG A 72 -9.61 3.19 13.84
CA ARG A 72 -10.93 2.59 13.58
C ARG A 72 -10.89 1.46 12.55
N ASN A 73 -12.07 1.04 12.13
CA ASN A 73 -12.28 0.06 11.07
C ASN A 73 -11.77 0.55 9.70
N ALA A 74 -11.13 -0.33 8.94
CA ALA A 74 -10.61 -0.06 7.60
C ALA A 74 -11.70 0.13 6.53
N ALA A 75 -12.92 -0.34 6.74
CA ALA A 75 -13.98 -0.35 5.72
C ALA A 75 -14.31 1.05 5.14
N PRO A 76 -14.45 2.14 5.92
CA PRO A 76 -14.69 3.47 5.36
C PRO A 76 -13.56 3.96 4.46
N VAL A 77 -12.31 3.64 4.83
CA VAL A 77 -11.13 4.02 4.04
C VAL A 77 -11.12 3.26 2.72
N LEU A 78 -11.34 1.95 2.75
CA LEU A 78 -11.41 1.12 1.55
C LEU A 78 -12.51 1.59 0.61
N LEU A 79 -13.72 1.87 1.14
CA LEU A 79 -14.83 2.39 0.34
C LEU A 79 -14.47 3.72 -0.34
N SER A 80 -13.86 4.66 0.40
CA SER A 80 -13.45 5.95 -0.17
C SER A 80 -12.41 5.79 -1.28
N MET A 81 -11.46 4.88 -1.15
CA MET A 81 -10.48 4.58 -2.20
C MET A 81 -11.15 4.04 -3.47
N VAL A 82 -12.11 3.14 -3.34
CA VAL A 82 -12.87 2.59 -4.49
C VAL A 82 -13.69 3.69 -5.17
N VAL A 83 -14.37 4.53 -4.40
CA VAL A 83 -15.17 5.66 -4.93
C VAL A 83 -14.27 6.63 -5.70
N VAL A 84 -13.12 7.02 -5.14
CA VAL A 84 -12.16 7.91 -5.82
C VAL A 84 -11.67 7.29 -7.13
N ALA A 85 -11.29 6.01 -7.12
CA ALA A 85 -10.84 5.31 -8.32
C ALA A 85 -11.95 5.24 -9.39
N ALA A 86 -13.20 5.02 -8.99
CA ALA A 86 -14.34 4.96 -9.90
C ALA A 86 -14.68 6.33 -10.52
N ILE A 87 -14.52 7.42 -9.77
CA ILE A 87 -14.77 8.78 -10.25
C ILE A 87 -13.63 9.28 -11.15
N ALA A 88 -12.38 8.89 -10.86
CA ALA A 88 -11.20 9.44 -11.49
C ALA A 88 -11.17 9.20 -13.01
N HIS A 89 -11.22 7.97 -13.44
CA HIS A 89 -11.32 7.57 -14.86
C HIS A 89 -11.36 6.03 -15.01
N PRO A 90 -11.98 5.49 -16.08
CA PRO A 90 -11.97 4.03 -16.36
C PRO A 90 -10.56 3.42 -16.41
N TRP A 91 -9.57 4.12 -16.94
CA TRP A 91 -8.18 3.66 -16.94
C TRP A 91 -7.58 3.51 -15.54
N VAL A 92 -7.92 4.41 -14.61
CA VAL A 92 -7.49 4.30 -13.20
C VAL A 92 -8.08 3.03 -12.58
N LEU A 93 -9.36 2.76 -12.84
CA LEU A 93 -10.01 1.55 -12.35
C LEU A 93 -9.36 0.29 -12.92
N LEU A 94 -9.05 0.26 -14.22
CA LEU A 94 -8.30 -0.83 -14.84
C LEU A 94 -6.90 -0.98 -14.23
N GLY A 95 -6.22 0.13 -13.95
CA GLY A 95 -4.92 0.12 -13.25
C GLY A 95 -5.01 -0.46 -11.83
N VAL A 96 -6.10 -0.17 -11.11
CA VAL A 96 -6.37 -0.77 -9.79
C VAL A 96 -6.55 -2.28 -9.92
N VAL A 97 -7.41 -2.74 -10.85
CA VAL A 97 -7.63 -4.19 -11.09
C VAL A 97 -6.33 -4.89 -11.45
N TRP A 98 -5.52 -4.28 -12.32
CA TRP A 98 -4.20 -4.77 -12.70
C TRP A 98 -3.29 -4.92 -11.49
N ALA A 99 -3.11 -3.86 -10.69
CA ALA A 99 -2.24 -3.86 -9.52
C ALA A 99 -2.67 -4.93 -8.49
N TYR A 100 -3.96 -4.99 -8.18
CA TYR A 100 -4.49 -6.00 -7.25
C TYR A 100 -4.35 -7.42 -7.78
N GLY A 101 -4.48 -7.65 -9.09
CA GLY A 101 -4.25 -8.96 -9.71
C GLY A 101 -2.84 -9.48 -9.41
N PHE A 102 -1.82 -8.66 -9.63
CA PHE A 102 -0.42 -8.98 -9.31
C PHE A 102 -0.19 -9.15 -7.81
N ALA A 103 -0.72 -8.23 -6.99
CA ALA A 103 -0.59 -8.28 -5.55
C ALA A 103 -1.19 -9.58 -4.97
N TRP A 104 -2.37 -9.98 -5.41
CA TRP A 104 -3.02 -11.21 -4.94
C TRP A 104 -2.27 -12.47 -5.34
N VAL A 105 -1.70 -12.52 -6.54
CA VAL A 105 -0.80 -13.62 -6.91
C VAL A 105 0.41 -13.64 -5.98
N GLY A 106 1.02 -12.50 -5.70
CA GLY A 106 2.14 -12.39 -4.76
C GLY A 106 1.78 -12.91 -3.36
N HIS A 107 0.69 -12.42 -2.79
CA HIS A 107 0.29 -12.81 -1.44
C HIS A 107 -0.21 -14.26 -1.33
N PHE A 108 -1.15 -14.66 -2.21
CA PHE A 108 -1.81 -15.97 -2.04
C PHE A 108 -1.02 -17.14 -2.61
N LYS A 109 -0.14 -16.91 -3.61
CA LYS A 109 0.61 -17.99 -4.27
C LYS A 109 2.09 -18.04 -3.88
N ILE A 110 2.68 -16.90 -3.50
CA ILE A 110 4.11 -16.80 -3.22
C ILE A 110 4.39 -16.67 -1.71
N GLU A 111 3.76 -15.68 -1.05
CA GLU A 111 3.94 -15.46 0.40
C GLU A 111 3.07 -16.37 1.25
N HIS A 112 1.97 -16.91 0.69
CA HIS A 112 0.96 -17.70 1.41
C HIS A 112 0.38 -16.97 2.62
N ASN A 113 0.25 -15.64 2.53
CA ASN A 113 -0.25 -14.78 3.58
C ASN A 113 -1.47 -13.96 3.14
N ARG A 114 -2.04 -13.22 4.08
CA ARG A 114 -3.20 -12.36 3.84
C ARG A 114 -2.73 -10.92 3.63
N PRO A 115 -3.15 -10.25 2.52
CA PRO A 115 -2.77 -8.86 2.28
C PRO A 115 -3.10 -7.93 3.46
N ALA A 116 -2.13 -7.11 3.85
CA ALA A 116 -2.31 -6.10 4.90
C ALA A 116 -3.42 -5.07 4.56
N THR A 117 -3.76 -4.92 3.28
CA THR A 117 -4.83 -4.05 2.77
C THR A 117 -6.19 -4.31 3.42
N PHE A 118 -6.47 -5.54 3.87
CA PHE A 118 -7.73 -5.85 4.55
C PHE A 118 -7.86 -5.19 5.93
N VAL A 119 -6.75 -4.78 6.52
CA VAL A 119 -6.70 -4.16 7.85
C VAL A 119 -6.26 -2.70 7.78
N TYR A 120 -5.32 -2.39 6.88
CA TYR A 120 -4.71 -1.08 6.68
C TYR A 120 -4.70 -0.69 5.20
N PRO A 121 -5.88 -0.41 4.58
CA PRO A 121 -5.97 -0.21 3.12
C PRO A 121 -5.14 0.99 2.62
N LEU A 122 -5.24 2.15 3.27
CA LEU A 122 -4.50 3.35 2.87
C LEU A 122 -3.00 3.19 3.10
N TRP A 123 -2.61 2.69 4.28
CA TRP A 123 -1.20 2.49 4.59
C TRP A 123 -0.56 1.40 3.73
N SER A 124 -1.33 0.39 3.33
CA SER A 124 -0.87 -0.61 2.37
C SER A 124 -0.63 0.01 0.99
N LEU A 125 -1.52 0.90 0.53
CA LEU A 125 -1.33 1.63 -0.73
C LEU A 125 -0.08 2.52 -0.68
N ILE A 126 0.09 3.30 0.40
CA ILE A 126 1.28 4.13 0.61
C ILE A 126 2.54 3.26 0.73
N GLY A 127 2.43 2.13 1.43
CA GLY A 127 3.50 1.14 1.59
C GLY A 127 3.93 0.56 0.25
N ASP A 128 2.98 0.23 -0.62
CA ASP A 128 3.25 -0.28 -1.96
C ASP A 128 3.98 0.76 -2.82
N PHE A 129 3.53 2.01 -2.80
CA PHE A 129 4.21 3.10 -3.52
C PHE A 129 5.63 3.35 -2.99
N ARG A 130 5.82 3.29 -1.68
CA ARG A 130 7.15 3.43 -1.08
C ARG A 130 8.06 2.26 -1.45
N MET A 131 7.58 1.03 -1.37
CA MET A 131 8.31 -0.16 -1.80
C MET A 131 8.67 -0.08 -3.29
N TRP A 132 7.72 0.31 -4.15
CA TRP A 132 7.94 0.54 -5.57
C TRP A 132 9.06 1.57 -5.82
N GLY A 133 9.02 2.70 -5.12
CA GLY A 133 10.07 3.74 -5.23
C GLY A 133 11.44 3.24 -4.81
N MET A 134 11.52 2.43 -3.74
CA MET A 134 12.78 1.80 -3.31
C MET A 134 13.31 0.81 -4.35
N MET A 135 12.42 0.02 -4.97
CA MET A 135 12.79 -0.90 -6.04
C MET A 135 13.22 -0.16 -7.32
N ALA A 136 12.55 0.90 -7.70
CA ALA A 136 12.96 1.77 -8.79
C ALA A 136 14.34 2.41 -8.55
N GLY A 137 14.68 2.69 -7.29
CA GLY A 137 16.01 3.11 -6.84
C GLY A 137 17.04 1.99 -6.69
N GLY A 138 16.73 0.76 -7.16
CA GLY A 138 17.68 -0.37 -7.17
C GLY A 138 17.72 -1.21 -5.89
N ARG A 139 16.85 -0.95 -4.90
CA ARG A 139 16.80 -1.67 -3.62
C ARG A 139 15.72 -2.76 -3.63
N LEU A 140 15.74 -3.66 -2.65
CA LEU A 140 14.71 -4.65 -2.36
C LEU A 140 14.43 -5.68 -3.48
N TRP A 141 15.33 -5.82 -4.45
CA TRP A 141 15.19 -6.78 -5.56
C TRP A 141 15.50 -8.22 -5.16
N LYS A 142 16.30 -8.42 -4.11
CA LYS A 142 16.78 -9.74 -3.67
C LYS A 142 16.74 -9.86 -2.16
N GLY A 143 16.81 -11.09 -1.65
CA GLY A 143 16.90 -11.35 -0.22
C GLY A 143 15.70 -10.91 0.61
N ASP A 144 15.91 -10.86 1.92
CA ASP A 144 14.89 -10.37 2.89
C ASP A 144 14.97 -8.83 2.98
N PRO A 145 13.87 -8.10 2.74
CA PRO A 145 13.86 -6.64 2.72
C PRO A 145 14.15 -6.02 4.09
N LEU A 146 13.81 -6.71 5.18
CA LEU A 146 14.08 -6.24 6.53
C LEU A 146 15.56 -6.34 6.85
N ALA A 147 16.21 -7.43 6.46
CA ALA A 147 17.65 -7.60 6.62
C ALA A 147 18.45 -6.59 5.80
N GLU A 148 18.01 -6.30 4.55
CA GLU A 148 18.64 -5.28 3.70
C GLU A 148 18.60 -3.87 4.34
N LEU A 149 17.50 -3.57 5.05
CA LEU A 149 17.28 -2.26 5.67
C LEU A 149 17.81 -2.17 7.12
N GLY A 150 18.20 -3.29 7.72
CA GLY A 150 18.55 -3.36 9.14
C GLY A 150 17.34 -3.13 10.06
N TRP A 151 16.13 -3.52 9.61
CA TRP A 151 14.89 -3.28 10.34
C TRP A 151 14.33 -4.56 10.96
N THR A 152 13.63 -4.37 12.07
CA THR A 152 12.85 -5.44 12.75
C THR A 152 11.37 -5.11 12.73
N VAL A 153 10.52 -6.12 12.65
CA VAL A 153 9.07 -5.94 12.79
C VAL A 153 8.73 -5.85 14.27
N ARG A 154 8.03 -4.79 14.65
CA ARG A 154 7.38 -4.65 15.95
C ARG A 154 5.88 -4.75 15.75
N MET A 155 5.22 -5.63 16.52
CA MET A 155 3.77 -5.73 16.48
C MET A 155 3.13 -4.65 17.38
N PRO A 156 1.92 -4.17 17.05
CA PRO A 156 1.21 -3.24 17.92
C PRO A 156 1.03 -3.84 19.32
N GLY A 157 1.48 -3.11 20.34
CA GLY A 157 1.42 -3.55 21.75
C GLY A 157 2.68 -4.25 22.27
N ASP A 158 3.71 -4.45 21.45
CA ASP A 158 5.01 -4.88 21.92
C ASP A 158 5.62 -3.80 22.81
N VAL A 159 5.70 -4.08 24.11
CA VAL A 159 6.35 -3.18 25.08
C VAL A 159 7.86 -3.27 24.85
N THR A 160 8.48 -2.15 24.46
CA THR A 160 9.94 -2.03 24.51
C THR A 160 10.37 -1.95 25.95
N VAL A 161 10.93 -3.03 26.50
CA VAL A 161 11.79 -2.92 27.64
C VAL A 161 13.13 -2.41 27.09
N ASP A 162 13.33 -1.09 27.11
CA ASP A 162 14.65 -0.51 26.89
C ASP A 162 15.54 -1.10 28.01
N ARG A 163 16.43 -1.98 27.65
CA ARG A 163 17.51 -2.42 28.54
C ARG A 163 18.62 -1.38 28.37
N ASP A 164 18.63 -0.45 29.30
CA ASP A 164 19.76 0.41 29.56
C ASP A 164 21.03 -0.41 29.87
#